data_158b8cb8634aa089ab5f1ae8f438e9b8
#
_entry.id   158b8cb8634aa089ab5f1ae8f438e9b8
#
_cell.length_a   1.000
_cell.length_b   1.000
_cell.length_c   1.000
_cell.angle_alpha   90.00
_cell.angle_beta   90.00
_cell.angle_gamma   90.00
#
_symmetry.space_group_name_H-M   'P 1'
#
loop_
_entity.id
_entity.type
_entity.pdbx_description
1 polymer ?
#
loop_
_entity_poly.entity_id
_entity_poly.type
_entity_poly.pdbx_seq_one_letter_code
_entity_poly.pdbx_strand_id
1 'polypeptide(L)'
;MAADYLISSLQPLDIDGPAPYTQEQFAAMCREQLGDDPFPAAAARWADLDAQLRNAVAAERARARGGDGARWRRPVHGCSLYWANRVAAAFQEKNPAARDRLLDLVWWDAAGELTPPAAPLSAAAALTYAVRLGIVIRRRAASAEAGNAVFDALTAASRIEF
;
A
#
# COMPACT_ATOMS: atom_id res chain seq x y z
N MET A 1 -23.25 -13.19 4.80
CA MET A 1 -24.07 -13.05 3.56
C MET A 1 -23.81 -11.73 2.83
N ALA A 2 -23.84 -10.55 3.47
CA ALA A 2 -23.56 -9.29 2.74
C ALA A 2 -22.11 -9.18 2.24
N ALA A 3 -21.12 -9.60 3.05
CA ALA A 3 -19.73 -9.61 2.65
C ALA A 3 -19.46 -10.56 1.47
N ASP A 4 -20.06 -11.75 1.48
CA ASP A 4 -19.89 -12.75 0.42
C ASP A 4 -20.37 -12.20 -0.92
N TYR A 5 -21.53 -11.52 -0.92
CA TYR A 5 -22.06 -10.90 -2.13
C TYR A 5 -21.16 -9.79 -2.66
N LEU A 6 -20.74 -8.87 -1.77
CA LEU A 6 -19.82 -7.79 -2.15
C LEU A 6 -18.56 -8.37 -2.79
N ILE A 7 -17.85 -9.25 -2.06
CA ILE A 7 -16.53 -9.76 -2.51
C ILE A 7 -16.67 -10.54 -3.82
N SER A 8 -17.74 -11.35 -3.97
CA SER A 8 -17.97 -12.12 -5.20
C SER A 8 -18.31 -11.24 -6.41
N SER A 9 -18.83 -10.04 -6.20
CA SER A 9 -19.18 -9.08 -7.26
C SER A 9 -18.04 -8.18 -7.70
N LEU A 10 -16.91 -8.13 -6.92
CA LEU A 10 -15.79 -7.27 -7.25
C LEU A 10 -15.02 -7.77 -8.48
N GLN A 11 -14.62 -6.83 -9.31
CA GLN A 11 -13.70 -7.11 -10.41
C GLN A 11 -12.31 -7.47 -9.86
N PRO A 12 -11.62 -8.46 -10.43
CA PRO A 12 -10.28 -8.81 -10.01
C PRO A 12 -9.33 -7.63 -10.19
N LEU A 13 -8.38 -7.47 -9.25
CA LEU A 13 -7.34 -6.46 -9.34
C LEU A 13 -6.05 -7.06 -9.92
N ASP A 14 -5.46 -6.33 -10.85
CA ASP A 14 -4.09 -6.52 -11.31
C ASP A 14 -3.28 -5.30 -10.87
N ILE A 15 -2.11 -5.54 -10.26
CA ILE A 15 -1.25 -4.46 -9.74
C ILE A 15 -0.76 -3.51 -10.83
N ASP A 16 -0.64 -3.98 -12.06
CA ASP A 16 -0.22 -3.19 -13.24
C ASP A 16 -1.42 -2.85 -14.15
N GLY A 17 -2.63 -3.33 -13.80
CA GLY A 17 -3.86 -3.15 -14.55
C GLY A 17 -4.60 -1.84 -14.25
N PRO A 18 -5.76 -1.62 -14.90
CA PRO A 18 -6.62 -0.48 -14.60
C PRO A 18 -7.29 -0.65 -13.23
N ALA A 19 -7.53 0.47 -12.54
CA ALA A 19 -8.37 0.47 -11.35
C ALA A 19 -9.85 0.37 -11.76
N PRO A 20 -10.58 -0.68 -11.37
CA PRO A 20 -11.97 -0.85 -11.77
C PRO A 20 -12.93 0.10 -11.04
N TYR A 21 -12.49 0.65 -9.91
CA TYR A 21 -13.25 1.57 -9.06
C TYR A 21 -12.34 2.70 -8.58
N THR A 22 -12.93 3.88 -8.28
CA THR A 22 -12.25 4.85 -7.42
C THR A 22 -12.35 4.41 -5.95
N GLN A 23 -11.52 5.02 -5.08
CA GLN A 23 -11.61 4.74 -3.63
C GLN A 23 -12.99 5.12 -3.07
N GLU A 24 -13.58 6.20 -3.55
CA GLU A 24 -14.90 6.68 -3.11
C GLU A 24 -16.01 5.74 -3.54
N GLN A 25 -15.98 5.25 -4.79
CA GLN A 25 -16.93 4.25 -5.27
C GLN A 25 -16.87 2.97 -4.45
N PHE A 26 -15.67 2.45 -4.21
CA PHE A 26 -15.50 1.24 -3.41
C PHE A 26 -15.92 1.46 -1.93
N ALA A 27 -15.58 2.61 -1.33
CA ALA A 27 -16.01 2.94 0.02
C ALA A 27 -17.55 3.07 0.13
N ALA A 28 -18.21 3.60 -0.89
CA ALA A 28 -19.67 3.65 -0.94
C ALA A 28 -20.27 2.24 -0.99
N MET A 29 -19.73 1.35 -1.84
CA MET A 29 -20.17 -0.06 -1.91
C MET A 29 -20.00 -0.78 -0.56
N CYS A 30 -18.87 -0.56 0.13
CA CYS A 30 -18.63 -1.12 1.45
C CYS A 30 -19.67 -0.62 2.48
N ARG A 31 -19.93 0.69 2.54
CA ARG A 31 -20.93 1.26 3.47
C ARG A 31 -22.33 0.71 3.21
N GLU A 32 -22.72 0.64 1.96
CA GLU A 32 -24.04 0.11 1.58
C GLU A 32 -24.22 -1.36 1.98
N GLN A 33 -23.18 -2.19 1.78
CA GLN A 33 -23.28 -3.64 1.95
C GLN A 33 -22.89 -4.10 3.37
N LEU A 34 -21.95 -3.42 4.01
CA LEU A 34 -21.33 -3.88 5.25
C LEU A 34 -21.57 -2.93 6.44
N GLY A 35 -22.05 -1.70 6.20
CA GLY A 35 -22.21 -0.66 7.23
C GLY A 35 -20.99 0.24 7.40
N ASP A 36 -21.05 1.12 8.41
CA ASP A 36 -20.06 2.21 8.56
C ASP A 36 -18.69 1.78 9.07
N ASP A 37 -18.60 0.72 9.87
CA ASP A 37 -17.32 0.19 10.41
C ASP A 37 -17.28 -1.34 10.31
N PRO A 38 -17.13 -1.89 9.11
CA PRO A 38 -17.33 -3.32 8.87
C PRO A 38 -16.18 -4.22 9.33
N PHE A 39 -14.98 -3.68 9.61
CA PHE A 39 -13.80 -4.50 9.85
C PHE A 39 -12.77 -3.90 10.84
N PRO A 40 -13.17 -3.45 12.05
CA PRO A 40 -12.27 -2.74 12.97
C PRO A 40 -11.04 -3.55 13.38
N ALA A 41 -11.19 -4.85 13.62
CA ALA A 41 -10.06 -5.73 13.99
C ALA A 41 -9.07 -5.90 12.81
N ALA A 42 -9.56 -6.05 11.59
CA ALA A 42 -8.71 -6.14 10.40
C ALA A 42 -8.02 -4.81 10.12
N ALA A 43 -8.70 -3.68 10.32
CA ALA A 43 -8.13 -2.35 10.18
C ALA A 43 -7.01 -2.08 11.18
N ALA A 44 -7.19 -2.45 12.46
CA ALA A 44 -6.15 -2.35 13.48
C ALA A 44 -4.93 -3.22 13.13
N ARG A 45 -5.17 -4.47 12.68
CA ARG A 45 -4.10 -5.36 12.21
C ARG A 45 -3.35 -4.79 11.00
N TRP A 46 -4.09 -4.19 10.05
CA TRP A 46 -3.45 -3.54 8.90
C TRP A 46 -2.61 -2.34 9.32
N ALA A 47 -3.11 -1.49 10.21
CA ALA A 47 -2.38 -0.32 10.69
C ALA A 47 -1.04 -0.71 11.32
N ASP A 48 -1.03 -1.80 12.13
CA ASP A 48 0.20 -2.33 12.73
C ASP A 48 1.15 -2.90 11.67
N LEU A 49 0.66 -3.69 10.72
CA LEU A 49 1.45 -4.28 9.65
C LEU A 49 2.04 -3.21 8.71
N ASP A 50 1.24 -2.21 8.31
CA ASP A 50 1.71 -1.07 7.52
C ASP A 50 2.80 -0.28 8.27
N ALA A 51 2.65 -0.08 9.58
CA ALA A 51 3.67 0.57 10.39
C ALA A 51 4.97 -0.25 10.46
N GLN A 52 4.90 -1.59 10.57
CA GLN A 52 6.07 -2.47 10.50
C GLN A 52 6.79 -2.35 9.15
N LEU A 53 6.05 -2.38 8.04
CA LEU A 53 6.60 -2.24 6.69
C LEU A 53 7.28 -0.86 6.51
N ARG A 54 6.64 0.22 6.97
CA ARG A 54 7.22 1.57 6.93
C ARG A 54 8.47 1.69 7.78
N ASN A 55 8.50 1.04 8.94
CA ASN A 55 9.70 0.98 9.79
C ASN A 55 10.85 0.26 9.07
N ALA A 56 10.57 -0.85 8.37
CA ALA A 56 11.56 -1.56 7.58
C ALA A 56 12.12 -0.68 6.43
N VAL A 57 11.25 0.02 5.71
CA VAL A 57 11.66 0.98 4.66
C VAL A 57 12.51 2.12 5.25
N ALA A 58 12.12 2.67 6.39
CA ALA A 58 12.89 3.73 7.05
C ALA A 58 14.28 3.25 7.47
N ALA A 59 14.38 2.02 7.98
CA ALA A 59 15.66 1.40 8.34
C ALA A 59 16.58 1.22 7.13
N GLU A 60 16.06 0.73 6.00
CA GLU A 60 16.85 0.58 4.76
C GLU A 60 17.30 1.94 4.19
N ARG A 61 16.42 2.94 4.20
CA ARG A 61 16.79 4.31 3.78
C ARG A 61 17.85 4.93 4.66
N ALA A 62 17.77 4.72 5.99
CA ALA A 62 18.78 5.20 6.92
C ALA A 62 20.12 4.50 6.70
N ARG A 63 20.10 3.16 6.54
CA ARG A 63 21.32 2.38 6.24
C ARG A 63 22.02 2.87 4.96
N ALA A 64 21.26 3.12 3.90
CA ALA A 64 21.81 3.63 2.64
C ALA A 64 22.47 5.01 2.78
N ARG A 65 22.11 5.79 3.82
CA ARG A 65 22.68 7.11 4.12
C ARG A 65 23.72 7.08 5.24
N GLY A 66 24.09 5.89 5.74
CA GLY A 66 25.02 5.75 6.87
C GLY A 66 24.46 6.22 8.21
N GLY A 67 23.15 6.29 8.35
CA GLY A 67 22.47 6.78 9.55
C GLY A 67 21.70 5.69 10.31
N ASP A 68 21.21 6.06 11.50
CA ASP A 68 20.31 5.22 12.30
C ASP A 68 18.84 5.56 12.02
N GLY A 69 18.05 4.55 11.68
CA GLY A 69 16.63 4.66 11.44
C GLY A 69 15.77 4.74 12.71
N ALA A 70 16.36 4.61 13.91
CA ALA A 70 15.60 4.48 15.16
C ALA A 70 14.68 5.68 15.43
N ARG A 71 15.11 6.91 15.13
CA ARG A 71 14.29 8.13 15.31
C ARG A 71 13.02 8.18 14.48
N TRP A 72 12.92 7.35 13.44
CA TRP A 72 11.78 7.32 12.51
C TRP A 72 10.84 6.15 12.76
N ARG A 73 11.13 5.33 13.77
CA ARG A 73 10.31 4.16 14.10
C ARG A 73 8.97 4.59 14.65
N ARG A 74 7.92 4.01 14.08
CA ARG A 74 6.55 4.08 14.62
C ARG A 74 6.38 2.97 15.65
N PRO A 75 5.56 3.19 16.69
CA PRO A 75 5.19 2.12 17.61
C PRO A 75 4.43 1.02 16.85
N VAL A 76 4.77 -0.24 17.14
CA VAL A 76 4.18 -1.43 16.52
C VAL A 76 4.07 -2.54 17.54
N HIS A 77 3.14 -3.47 17.33
CA HIS A 77 3.02 -4.68 18.11
C HIS A 77 3.73 -5.83 17.38
N GLY A 78 4.90 -6.20 17.87
CA GLY A 78 5.70 -7.26 17.27
C GLY A 78 6.62 -6.79 16.15
N CYS A 79 7.27 -7.74 15.51
CA CYS A 79 8.16 -7.52 14.36
C CYS A 79 8.17 -8.77 13.50
N SER A 80 7.81 -8.63 12.24
CA SER A 80 7.89 -9.69 11.26
C SER A 80 9.22 -9.61 10.50
N LEU A 81 10.14 -10.52 10.80
CA LEU A 81 11.39 -10.65 10.04
C LEU A 81 11.14 -11.00 8.58
N TYR A 82 10.07 -11.73 8.29
CA TYR A 82 9.70 -12.07 6.91
C TYR A 82 9.47 -10.80 6.09
N TRP A 83 8.64 -9.88 6.56
CA TRP A 83 8.35 -8.64 5.88
C TRP A 83 9.55 -7.70 5.83
N ALA A 84 10.31 -7.61 6.92
CA ALA A 84 11.55 -6.83 6.96
C ALA A 84 12.55 -7.31 5.89
N ASN A 85 12.72 -8.63 5.75
CA ASN A 85 13.61 -9.21 4.75
C ASN A 85 13.10 -8.98 3.31
N ARG A 86 11.78 -9.03 3.09
CA ARG A 86 11.20 -8.70 1.78
C ARG A 86 11.44 -7.25 1.38
N VAL A 87 11.31 -6.32 2.33
CA VAL A 87 11.66 -4.90 2.13
C VAL A 87 13.15 -4.75 1.84
N ALA A 88 14.03 -5.38 2.63
CA ALA A 88 15.47 -5.32 2.41
C ALA A 88 15.87 -5.84 1.03
N ALA A 89 15.23 -6.94 0.56
CA ALA A 89 15.44 -7.49 -0.77
C ALA A 89 15.05 -6.49 -1.88
N ALA A 90 13.93 -5.77 -1.72
CA ALA A 90 13.52 -4.73 -2.66
C ALA A 90 14.55 -3.58 -2.76
N PHE A 91 15.25 -3.27 -1.66
CA PHE A 91 16.29 -2.25 -1.66
C PHE A 91 17.60 -2.66 -2.35
N GLN A 92 17.78 -3.95 -2.74
CA GLN A 92 18.89 -4.38 -3.59
C GLN A 92 18.70 -3.94 -5.05
N GLU A 93 17.47 -3.63 -5.44
CA GLU A 93 17.18 -3.09 -6.77
C GLU A 93 17.71 -1.66 -6.90
N LYS A 94 18.54 -1.44 -7.93
CA LYS A 94 19.20 -0.16 -8.19
C LYS A 94 18.31 0.83 -8.92
N ASN A 95 17.42 0.33 -9.78
CA ASN A 95 16.47 1.17 -10.49
C ASN A 95 15.35 1.62 -9.53
N PRO A 96 15.18 2.92 -9.26
CA PRO A 96 14.17 3.41 -8.34
C PRO A 96 12.74 2.98 -8.68
N ALA A 97 12.37 3.02 -9.96
CA ALA A 97 11.03 2.62 -10.40
C ALA A 97 10.77 1.12 -10.20
N ALA A 98 11.77 0.27 -10.50
CA ALA A 98 11.68 -1.16 -10.26
C ALA A 98 11.62 -1.46 -8.75
N ARG A 99 12.41 -0.76 -7.93
CA ARG A 99 12.36 -0.87 -6.49
C ARG A 99 11.00 -0.48 -5.91
N ASP A 100 10.41 0.62 -6.38
CA ASP A 100 9.09 1.05 -5.92
C ASP A 100 8.02 0.02 -6.29
N ARG A 101 8.13 -0.60 -7.47
CA ARG A 101 7.25 -1.71 -7.83
C ARG A 101 7.42 -2.92 -6.91
N LEU A 102 8.65 -3.29 -6.55
CA LEU A 102 8.90 -4.39 -5.61
C LEU A 102 8.35 -4.08 -4.22
N LEU A 103 8.46 -2.84 -3.75
CA LEU A 103 7.84 -2.41 -2.51
C LEU A 103 6.31 -2.50 -2.59
N ASP A 104 5.69 -2.04 -3.67
CA ASP A 104 4.25 -2.17 -3.85
C ASP A 104 3.78 -3.63 -3.81
N LEU A 105 4.57 -4.56 -4.38
CA LEU A 105 4.30 -6.00 -4.26
C LEU A 105 4.41 -6.51 -2.81
N VAL A 106 5.34 -5.98 -2.01
CA VAL A 106 5.42 -6.34 -0.58
C VAL A 106 4.14 -5.91 0.15
N TRP A 107 3.64 -4.69 -0.07
CA TRP A 107 2.37 -4.22 0.49
C TRP A 107 1.16 -5.00 -0.01
N TRP A 108 1.15 -5.35 -1.29
CA TRP A 108 0.12 -6.17 -1.92
C TRP A 108 -0.01 -7.54 -1.28
N ASP A 109 1.11 -8.20 -1.07
CA ASP A 109 1.17 -9.53 -0.45
C ASP A 109 0.81 -9.45 1.04
N ALA A 110 1.34 -8.44 1.75
CA ALA A 110 1.06 -8.21 3.15
C ALA A 110 -0.44 -7.97 3.41
N ALA A 111 -1.12 -7.22 2.52
CA ALA A 111 -2.56 -7.04 2.60
C ALA A 111 -3.32 -8.38 2.50
N GLY A 112 -2.79 -9.35 1.79
CA GLY A 112 -3.36 -10.70 1.70
C GLY A 112 -3.48 -11.42 3.03
N GLU A 113 -2.59 -11.13 4.00
CA GLU A 113 -2.66 -11.73 5.35
C GLU A 113 -3.87 -11.26 6.18
N LEU A 114 -4.55 -10.19 5.78
CA LEU A 114 -5.77 -9.73 6.45
C LEU A 114 -6.94 -10.68 6.25
N THR A 115 -6.98 -11.36 5.12
CA THR A 115 -8.04 -12.30 4.76
C THR A 115 -7.72 -13.68 5.33
N PRO A 116 -8.50 -14.18 6.31
CA PRO A 116 -8.28 -15.53 6.83
C PRO A 116 -8.53 -16.57 5.73
N PRO A 117 -7.67 -17.59 5.56
CA PRO A 117 -7.89 -18.66 4.58
C PRO A 117 -9.22 -19.41 4.79
N ALA A 118 -9.67 -19.52 6.04
CA ALA A 118 -10.94 -20.16 6.40
C ALA A 118 -12.18 -19.29 6.07
N ALA A 119 -12.01 -18.00 5.79
CA ALA A 119 -13.10 -17.06 5.51
C ALA A 119 -12.74 -16.09 4.37
N PRO A 120 -12.51 -16.60 3.15
CA PRO A 120 -12.01 -15.80 2.02
C PRO A 120 -13.01 -14.73 1.53
N LEU A 121 -14.28 -14.86 1.88
CA LEU A 121 -15.36 -13.91 1.52
C LEU A 121 -15.80 -13.06 2.72
N SER A 122 -14.94 -12.91 3.74
CA SER A 122 -15.24 -12.11 4.93
C SER A 122 -15.12 -10.61 4.69
N ALA A 123 -15.63 -9.80 5.62
CA ALA A 123 -15.44 -8.34 5.59
C ALA A 123 -13.95 -7.95 5.57
N ALA A 124 -13.06 -8.75 6.16
CA ALA A 124 -11.62 -8.54 6.08
C ALA A 124 -11.07 -8.62 4.63
N ALA A 125 -11.69 -9.41 3.77
CA ALA A 125 -11.35 -9.44 2.35
C ALA A 125 -11.69 -8.13 1.63
N ALA A 126 -12.73 -7.40 2.06
CA ALA A 126 -13.01 -6.07 1.55
C ALA A 126 -11.88 -5.09 1.91
N LEU A 127 -11.32 -5.16 3.11
CA LEU A 127 -10.15 -4.34 3.47
C LEU A 127 -8.91 -4.72 2.66
N THR A 128 -8.65 -6.01 2.45
CA THR A 128 -7.59 -6.48 1.54
C THR A 128 -7.74 -5.86 0.16
N TYR A 129 -8.95 -5.91 -0.38
CA TYR A 129 -9.28 -5.31 -1.67
C TYR A 129 -9.06 -3.80 -1.66
N ALA A 130 -9.53 -3.07 -0.63
CA ALA A 130 -9.35 -1.62 -0.48
C ALA A 130 -7.87 -1.22 -0.52
N VAL A 131 -7.02 -1.94 0.23
CA VAL A 131 -5.57 -1.69 0.26
C VAL A 131 -4.95 -1.89 -1.12
N ARG A 132 -5.26 -3.01 -1.77
CA ARG A 132 -4.77 -3.33 -3.11
C ARG A 132 -5.27 -2.34 -4.17
N LEU A 133 -6.53 -1.95 -4.11
CA LEU A 133 -7.09 -0.90 -4.98
C LEU A 133 -6.34 0.42 -4.82
N GLY A 134 -6.02 0.82 -3.58
CA GLY A 134 -5.21 2.00 -3.30
C GLY A 134 -3.82 1.94 -3.93
N ILE A 135 -3.19 0.76 -3.96
CA ILE A 135 -1.91 0.55 -4.64
C ILE A 135 -2.06 0.75 -6.15
N VAL A 136 -3.06 0.12 -6.77
CA VAL A 136 -3.33 0.25 -8.22
C VAL A 136 -3.56 1.72 -8.60
N ILE A 137 -4.42 2.43 -7.86
CA ILE A 137 -4.73 3.85 -8.11
C ILE A 137 -3.45 4.70 -8.03
N ARG A 138 -2.65 4.53 -6.96
CA ARG A 138 -1.40 5.27 -6.78
C ARG A 138 -0.41 5.01 -7.91
N ARG A 139 -0.24 3.75 -8.31
CA ARG A 139 0.66 3.37 -9.41
C ARG A 139 0.26 4.01 -10.74
N ARG A 140 -1.04 4.03 -11.02
CA ARG A 140 -1.58 4.68 -12.23
C ARG A 140 -1.38 6.20 -12.22
N ALA A 141 -1.48 6.84 -11.05
CA ALA A 141 -1.23 8.27 -10.90
C ALA A 141 0.26 8.63 -11.03
N ALA A 142 1.18 7.70 -10.74
CA ALA A 142 2.63 7.88 -10.86
C ALA A 142 3.11 7.62 -12.31
N SER A 143 2.55 8.32 -13.29
CA SER A 143 3.00 8.23 -14.69
C SER A 143 4.28 9.06 -14.90
N ALA A 144 5.04 8.71 -15.95
CA ALA A 144 6.20 9.50 -16.38
C ALA A 144 5.81 10.96 -16.72
N GLU A 145 4.62 11.15 -17.30
CA GLU A 145 4.07 12.47 -17.63
C GLU A 145 3.81 13.31 -16.37
N ALA A 146 3.18 12.71 -15.35
CA ALA A 146 2.96 13.39 -14.08
C ALA A 146 4.28 13.72 -13.39
N GLY A 147 5.27 12.82 -13.42
CA GLY A 147 6.61 13.05 -12.89
C GLY A 147 7.34 14.19 -13.61
N ASN A 148 7.29 14.22 -14.93
CA ASN A 148 7.89 15.28 -15.73
C ASN A 148 7.23 16.63 -15.46
N ALA A 149 5.90 16.69 -15.38
CA ALA A 149 5.17 17.91 -15.05
C ALA A 149 5.57 18.49 -13.68
N VAL A 150 5.72 17.64 -12.67
CA VAL A 150 6.21 18.05 -11.33
C VAL A 150 7.65 18.53 -11.41
N PHE A 151 8.52 17.81 -12.13
CA PHE A 151 9.92 18.21 -12.32
C PHE A 151 10.05 19.56 -13.01
N ASP A 152 9.29 19.78 -14.09
CA ASP A 152 9.29 21.05 -14.84
C ASP A 152 8.79 22.20 -13.96
N ALA A 153 7.73 21.98 -13.16
CA ALA A 153 7.21 22.96 -12.22
C ALA A 153 8.25 23.32 -11.12
N LEU A 154 8.93 22.33 -10.55
CA LEU A 154 9.99 22.55 -9.57
C LEU A 154 11.19 23.28 -10.17
N THR A 155 11.58 22.93 -11.39
CA THR A 155 12.68 23.56 -12.11
C THR A 155 12.34 25.01 -12.44
N ALA A 156 11.11 25.30 -12.86
CA ALA A 156 10.63 26.66 -13.10
C ALA A 156 10.60 27.51 -11.82
N ALA A 157 10.13 26.91 -10.71
CA ALA A 157 10.09 27.57 -9.39
C ALA A 157 11.49 27.79 -8.78
N SER A 158 12.48 26.97 -9.12
CA SER A 158 13.85 27.09 -8.64
C SER A 158 14.73 28.03 -9.48
N ARG A 159 14.26 28.53 -10.62
CA ARG A 159 14.90 29.62 -11.35
C ARG A 159 14.65 30.94 -10.59
N ILE A 160 15.43 31.12 -9.54
CA ILE A 160 15.60 32.41 -8.88
C ILE A 160 16.37 33.26 -9.89
N GLU A 161 15.78 34.31 -10.39
CA GLU A 161 16.48 35.34 -11.14
C GLU A 161 17.51 35.99 -10.21
N PHE A 162 18.78 35.90 -10.58
CA PHE A 162 19.86 36.67 -9.95
C PHE A 162 19.99 38.01 -10.69
#